data_0bee7b1916cbffe32ec232fa15ac2e32
#
_entry.id   0bee7b1916cbffe32ec232fa15ac2e32
#
_cell.length_a   1.000
_cell.length_b   1.000
_cell.length_c   1.000
_cell.angle_alpha   90.00
_cell.angle_beta   90.00
_cell.angle_gamma   90.00
#
_symmetry.space_group_name_H-M   'P 1'
#
loop_
_entity.id
_entity.type
_entity.pdbx_description
1 polymer ?
#
loop_
_entity_poly.entity_id
_entity_poly.type
_entity_poly.pdbx_seq_one_letter_code
_entity_poly.pdbx_strand_id
1 'polypeptide(L)'
;MTIIETLLKATDGLLMPSESEYPFEAFRWSGENELTNQKLLELTSHPADSPVETVALDYLFRNVAHEKEWHDEVQKANVSKFQNLVSTLEKNLTDIKVYRVGTIDIDVYIVGKNEGELAGLSTKVVET
;
A
#
# COMPACT_ATOMS: atom_id res chain seq x y z
N MET A 1 -12.80 4.17 16.14
CA MET A 1 -11.45 3.80 15.65
C MET A 1 -11.09 4.71 14.47
N THR A 2 -9.92 5.31 14.50
CA THR A 2 -9.47 6.15 13.39
C THR A 2 -9.05 5.31 12.19
N ILE A 3 -8.97 5.94 11.01
CA ILE A 3 -8.49 5.23 9.81
C ILE A 3 -7.06 4.71 10.01
N ILE A 4 -6.20 5.48 10.67
CA ILE A 4 -4.83 5.07 10.99
C ILE A 4 -4.83 3.80 11.83
N GLU A 5 -5.60 3.76 12.90
CA GLU A 5 -5.68 2.57 13.77
C GLU A 5 -6.23 1.36 13.04
N THR A 6 -7.24 1.55 12.19
CA THR A 6 -7.85 0.49 11.39
C THR A 6 -6.81 -0.12 10.45
N LEU A 7 -6.04 0.72 9.76
CA LEU A 7 -5.01 0.25 8.80
C LEU A 7 -3.83 -0.41 9.51
N LEU A 8 -3.38 0.16 10.63
CA LEU A 8 -2.28 -0.44 11.40
C LEU A 8 -2.66 -1.82 11.94
N LYS A 9 -3.89 -1.99 12.38
CA LYS A 9 -4.38 -3.28 12.85
C LYS A 9 -4.40 -4.33 11.73
N ALA A 10 -4.81 -3.92 10.53
CA ALA A 10 -4.86 -4.81 9.37
C ALA A 10 -3.47 -5.20 8.86
N THR A 11 -2.45 -4.41 9.15
CA THR A 11 -1.07 -4.68 8.73
C THR A 11 -0.20 -5.30 9.82
N ASP A 12 -0.75 -5.55 11.00
CA ASP A 12 0.00 -6.10 12.11
C ASP A 12 0.63 -7.44 11.74
N GLY A 13 1.95 -7.54 11.89
CA GLY A 13 2.71 -8.72 11.55
C GLY A 13 2.91 -8.98 10.06
N LEU A 14 2.49 -8.05 9.18
CA LEU A 14 2.68 -8.20 7.74
C LEU A 14 3.92 -7.45 7.26
N LEU A 15 4.63 -8.10 6.32
CA LEU A 15 5.75 -7.49 5.59
C LEU A 15 5.44 -7.62 4.10
N MET A 16 5.69 -6.55 3.34
CA MET A 16 5.54 -6.60 1.89
C MET A 16 6.74 -7.33 1.29
N PRO A 17 6.53 -8.50 0.67
CA PRO A 17 7.64 -9.26 0.10
C PRO A 17 8.08 -8.71 -1.25
N SER A 18 9.38 -8.68 -1.45
CA SER A 18 10.03 -8.39 -2.72
C SER A 18 11.43 -9.01 -2.62
N GLU A 19 12.46 -8.44 -3.21
CA GLU A 19 13.83 -8.92 -2.97
C GLU A 19 14.27 -8.66 -1.52
N SER A 20 13.60 -7.72 -0.85
CA SER A 20 13.69 -7.49 0.59
C SER A 20 12.27 -7.37 1.15
N GLU A 21 12.10 -7.54 2.45
CA GLU A 21 10.80 -7.43 3.09
C GLU A 21 10.74 -6.14 3.91
N TYR A 22 9.66 -5.39 3.77
CA TYR A 22 9.45 -4.12 4.47
C TYR A 22 8.09 -4.06 5.13
N PRO A 23 7.98 -3.43 6.31
CA PRO A 23 6.71 -3.26 6.98
C PRO A 23 5.86 -2.20 6.27
N PHE A 24 4.60 -2.13 6.68
CA PHE A 24 3.67 -1.10 6.22
C PHE A 24 3.58 0.00 7.28
N GLU A 25 3.45 1.25 6.81
CA GLU A 25 3.18 2.40 7.66
C GLU A 25 1.87 3.03 7.22
N ALA A 26 1.08 3.52 8.16
CA ALA A 26 -0.18 4.17 7.86
C ALA A 26 0.00 5.69 7.86
N PHE A 27 -0.73 6.36 6.96
CA PHE A 27 -0.68 7.83 6.87
C PHE A 27 -2.06 8.41 6.63
N ARG A 28 -2.20 9.68 6.96
CA ARG A 28 -3.37 10.50 6.65
C ARG A 28 -2.89 11.90 6.28
N TRP A 29 -3.26 12.35 5.09
CA TRP A 29 -2.92 13.69 4.61
C TRP A 29 -4.14 14.58 4.79
N SER A 30 -4.23 15.21 5.96
CA SER A 30 -5.34 16.08 6.32
C SER A 30 -5.41 17.29 5.41
N GLY A 31 -6.62 17.64 4.97
CA GLY A 31 -6.83 18.76 4.09
C GLY A 31 -6.58 18.47 2.62
N GLU A 32 -6.09 17.28 2.27
CA GLU A 32 -5.86 16.87 0.89
C GLU A 32 -7.00 15.96 0.44
N ASN A 33 -7.59 16.25 -0.72
CA ASN A 33 -8.66 15.43 -1.28
C ASN A 33 -8.42 15.01 -2.72
N GLU A 34 -7.37 15.51 -3.35
CA GLU A 34 -6.95 15.11 -4.70
C GLU A 34 -5.44 14.94 -4.73
N LEU A 35 -4.98 14.01 -5.56
CA LEU A 35 -3.57 13.70 -5.66
C LEU A 35 -3.14 13.69 -7.12
N THR A 36 -2.10 14.46 -7.41
CA THR A 36 -1.35 14.38 -8.67
C THR A 36 0.01 13.78 -8.38
N ASN A 37 0.73 13.35 -9.41
CA ASN A 37 2.08 12.82 -9.23
C ASN A 37 2.99 13.86 -8.57
N GLN A 38 2.88 15.12 -9.00
CA GLN A 38 3.66 16.21 -8.43
C GLN A 38 3.36 16.43 -6.95
N LYS A 39 2.08 16.42 -6.58
CA LYS A 39 1.65 16.57 -5.18
C LYS A 39 2.14 15.41 -4.33
N LEU A 40 2.07 14.18 -4.86
CA LEU A 40 2.60 13.00 -4.18
C LEU A 40 4.07 13.16 -3.86
N LEU A 41 4.87 13.59 -4.82
CA LEU A 41 6.31 13.79 -4.63
C LEU A 41 6.59 14.86 -3.58
N GLU A 42 5.82 15.95 -3.57
CA GLU A 42 5.93 16.98 -2.55
C GLU A 42 5.61 16.46 -1.14
N LEU A 43 4.47 15.76 -1.00
CA LEU A 43 4.01 15.23 0.28
C LEU A 43 4.95 14.18 0.87
N THR A 44 5.65 13.45 0.03
CA THR A 44 6.53 12.36 0.44
C THR A 44 8.01 12.74 0.38
N SER A 45 8.32 14.01 0.12
CA SER A 45 9.69 14.55 0.10
C SER A 45 10.60 13.87 -0.93
N HIS A 46 10.06 13.50 -2.08
CA HIS A 46 10.84 12.99 -3.20
C HIS A 46 11.23 14.13 -4.15
N PRO A 47 12.33 13.97 -4.90
CA PRO A 47 12.66 14.92 -5.96
C PRO A 47 11.55 15.00 -7.00
N ALA A 48 11.35 16.20 -7.57
CA ALA A 48 10.27 16.46 -8.52
C ALA A 48 10.37 15.64 -9.82
N ASP A 49 11.54 15.13 -10.15
CA ASP A 49 11.79 14.32 -11.34
C ASP A 49 11.78 12.82 -11.08
N SER A 50 11.39 12.39 -9.89
CA SER A 50 11.33 10.96 -9.57
C SER A 50 10.31 10.25 -10.46
N PRO A 51 10.65 9.03 -10.96
CA PRO A 51 9.68 8.25 -11.74
C PRO A 51 8.49 7.82 -10.86
N VAL A 52 7.29 8.00 -11.38
CA VAL A 52 6.05 7.59 -10.69
C VAL A 52 5.25 6.69 -11.63
N GLU A 53 4.92 5.50 -11.15
CA GLU A 53 4.03 4.56 -11.86
C GLU A 53 2.78 4.37 -11.03
N THR A 54 1.61 4.41 -11.67
CA THR A 54 0.34 4.14 -10.99
C THR A 54 -0.16 2.76 -11.40
N VAL A 55 -0.48 1.92 -10.41
CA VAL A 55 -1.00 0.58 -10.64
C VAL A 55 -2.27 0.36 -9.82
N ALA A 56 -3.01 -0.70 -10.15
CA ALA A 56 -4.20 -1.06 -9.39
C ALA A 56 -3.81 -1.79 -8.10
N LEU A 57 -4.70 -1.73 -7.10
CA LEU A 57 -4.50 -2.42 -5.83
C LEU A 57 -4.33 -3.93 -6.03
N ASP A 58 -5.15 -4.53 -6.89
CA ASP A 58 -5.07 -5.96 -7.22
C ASP A 58 -3.72 -6.34 -7.79
N TYR A 59 -3.16 -5.46 -8.62
CA TYR A 59 -1.85 -5.69 -9.22
C TYR A 59 -0.75 -5.72 -8.16
N LEU A 60 -0.78 -4.82 -7.21
CA LEU A 60 0.22 -4.76 -6.13
C LEU A 60 0.26 -6.06 -5.34
N PHE A 61 -0.90 -6.60 -5.02
CA PHE A 61 -1.02 -7.79 -4.17
C PHE A 61 -1.24 -9.09 -4.94
N ARG A 62 -1.03 -9.10 -6.26
CA ARG A 62 -1.30 -10.27 -7.12
C ARG A 62 -0.58 -11.54 -6.71
N ASN A 63 0.61 -11.41 -6.14
CA ASN A 63 1.43 -12.57 -5.76
C ASN A 63 1.27 -12.99 -4.30
N VAL A 64 0.64 -12.17 -3.46
CA VAL A 64 0.57 -12.41 -2.02
C VAL A 64 -0.84 -12.63 -1.50
N ALA A 65 -1.87 -12.23 -2.25
CA ALA A 65 -3.27 -12.35 -1.83
C ALA A 65 -3.99 -13.53 -2.49
N HIS A 66 -3.26 -14.46 -3.13
CA HIS A 66 -3.83 -15.64 -3.77
C HIS A 66 -3.14 -16.90 -3.27
N GLU A 67 -3.95 -17.84 -2.78
CA GLU A 67 -3.47 -19.12 -2.31
C GLU A 67 -3.03 -20.00 -3.48
N LYS A 68 -1.91 -20.72 -3.32
CA LYS A 68 -1.35 -21.61 -4.33
C LYS A 68 -1.24 -23.03 -3.78
N GLU A 69 -1.27 -24.02 -4.67
CA GLU A 69 -1.28 -25.43 -4.29
C GLU A 69 -0.09 -25.86 -3.43
N TRP A 70 1.08 -25.27 -3.67
CA TRP A 70 2.29 -25.61 -2.91
C TRP A 70 2.44 -24.87 -1.59
N HIS A 71 1.49 -24.00 -1.23
CA HIS A 71 1.57 -23.28 0.03
C HIS A 71 1.34 -24.21 1.22
N ASP A 72 2.19 -24.09 2.24
CA ASP A 72 1.96 -24.75 3.54
C ASP A 72 0.96 -23.91 4.37
N GLU A 73 0.67 -24.35 5.58
CA GLU A 73 -0.30 -23.66 6.43
C GLU A 73 0.14 -22.25 6.82
N VAL A 74 1.44 -22.04 7.01
CA VAL A 74 1.98 -20.70 7.33
C VAL A 74 1.81 -19.77 6.15
N GLN A 75 2.12 -20.23 4.93
CA GLN A 75 1.95 -19.45 3.70
C GLN A 75 0.48 -19.14 3.44
N LYS A 76 -0.41 -20.12 3.65
CA LYS A 76 -1.87 -19.92 3.51
C LYS A 76 -2.39 -18.89 4.51
N ALA A 77 -1.92 -18.95 5.76
CA ALA A 77 -2.29 -17.96 6.78
C ALA A 77 -1.84 -16.56 6.38
N ASN A 78 -0.65 -16.43 5.81
CA ASN A 78 -0.14 -15.16 5.33
C ASN A 78 -0.97 -14.60 4.18
N VAL A 79 -1.36 -15.45 3.23
CA VAL A 79 -2.27 -15.08 2.14
C VAL A 79 -3.59 -14.56 2.70
N SER A 80 -4.16 -15.24 3.70
CA SER A 80 -5.39 -14.79 4.36
C SER A 80 -5.25 -13.41 4.99
N LYS A 81 -4.11 -13.12 5.60
CA LYS A 81 -3.82 -11.80 6.17
C LYS A 81 -3.77 -10.72 5.10
N PHE A 82 -3.15 -10.99 3.95
CA PHE A 82 -3.13 -10.05 2.83
C PHE A 82 -4.52 -9.86 2.22
N GLN A 83 -5.30 -10.90 2.12
CA GLN A 83 -6.70 -10.81 1.65
C GLN A 83 -7.52 -9.94 2.61
N ASN A 84 -7.33 -10.10 3.91
CA ASN A 84 -7.98 -9.26 4.91
C ASN A 84 -7.53 -7.79 4.79
N LEU A 85 -6.26 -7.56 4.52
CA LEU A 85 -5.74 -6.20 4.30
C LEU A 85 -6.41 -5.55 3.10
N VAL A 86 -6.48 -6.24 1.96
CA VAL A 86 -7.14 -5.74 0.75
C VAL A 86 -8.60 -5.42 1.06
N SER A 87 -9.31 -6.32 1.73
CA SER A 87 -10.71 -6.11 2.11
C SER A 87 -10.87 -4.89 3.01
N THR A 88 -9.97 -4.71 3.98
CA THR A 88 -10.00 -3.57 4.91
C THR A 88 -9.80 -2.25 4.16
N LEU A 89 -8.85 -2.23 3.23
CA LEU A 89 -8.61 -1.05 2.38
C LEU A 89 -9.86 -0.71 1.56
N GLU A 90 -10.45 -1.69 0.90
CA GLU A 90 -11.61 -1.48 0.05
C GLU A 90 -12.85 -1.05 0.83
N LYS A 91 -13.01 -1.50 2.08
CA LYS A 91 -14.14 -1.12 2.93
C LYS A 91 -14.00 0.29 3.51
N ASN A 92 -12.79 0.77 3.71
CA ASN A 92 -12.55 2.03 4.42
C ASN A 92 -12.10 3.18 3.53
N LEU A 93 -11.64 2.88 2.31
CA LEU A 93 -11.16 3.89 1.38
C LEU A 93 -11.91 3.79 0.06
N THR A 94 -12.09 4.94 -0.61
CA THR A 94 -12.65 5.00 -1.96
C THR A 94 -11.60 5.55 -2.92
N ASP A 95 -11.77 5.30 -4.22
CA ASP A 95 -10.86 5.75 -5.29
C ASP A 95 -9.41 5.36 -5.01
N ILE A 96 -9.18 4.11 -4.60
CA ILE A 96 -7.85 3.64 -4.24
C ILE A 96 -6.95 3.54 -5.46
N LYS A 97 -5.76 4.12 -5.35
CA LYS A 97 -4.70 4.01 -6.36
C LYS A 97 -3.39 3.69 -5.67
N VAL A 98 -2.53 2.96 -6.36
CA VAL A 98 -1.20 2.61 -5.86
C VAL A 98 -0.17 3.35 -6.68
N TYR A 99 0.71 4.08 -6.02
CA TYR A 99 1.79 4.83 -6.66
C TYR A 99 3.12 4.20 -6.29
N ARG A 100 3.95 3.97 -7.31
CA ARG A 100 5.29 3.41 -7.15
C ARG A 100 6.29 4.48 -7.55
N VAL A 101 7.12 4.91 -6.62
CA VAL A 101 8.11 5.98 -6.82
C VAL A 101 9.50 5.39 -6.79
N GLY A 102 10.23 5.49 -7.89
CA GLY A 102 11.58 4.97 -8.03
C GLY A 102 11.67 3.83 -9.03
N THR A 103 12.85 3.23 -9.17
CA THR A 103 13.14 2.16 -10.16
C THR A 103 13.69 0.88 -9.54
N ILE A 104 14.51 0.97 -8.52
CA ILE A 104 15.11 -0.19 -7.83
C ILE A 104 14.58 -0.25 -6.40
N ASP A 105 14.89 0.75 -5.59
CA ASP A 105 14.27 0.96 -4.30
C ASP A 105 13.00 1.76 -4.55
N ILE A 106 11.86 1.08 -4.51
CA ILE A 106 10.60 1.68 -4.89
C ILE A 106 9.77 1.95 -3.64
N ASP A 107 9.45 3.21 -3.39
CA ASP A 107 8.52 3.58 -2.35
C ASP A 107 7.10 3.41 -2.89
N VAL A 108 6.28 2.68 -2.17
CA VAL A 108 4.92 2.33 -2.58
C VAL A 108 3.92 3.03 -1.67
N TYR A 109 2.96 3.72 -2.28
CA TYR A 109 1.91 4.44 -1.57
C TYR A 109 0.56 3.94 -2.04
N ILE A 110 -0.21 3.33 -1.14
CA ILE A 110 -1.59 2.93 -1.38
C ILE A 110 -2.45 4.06 -0.84
N VAL A 111 -3.08 4.81 -1.73
CA VAL A 111 -3.80 6.04 -1.38
C VAL A 111 -5.26 5.93 -1.78
N GLY A 112 -6.14 6.26 -0.86
CA GLY A 112 -7.57 6.36 -1.12
C GLY A 112 -8.17 7.53 -0.37
N LYS A 113 -9.47 7.72 -0.54
CA LYS A 113 -10.21 8.79 0.13
C LYS A 113 -10.96 8.24 1.34
N ASN A 114 -10.88 8.96 2.44
CA ASN A 114 -11.60 8.68 3.67
C ASN A 114 -12.10 10.00 4.25
N GLU A 115 -13.42 10.16 4.34
CA GLU A 115 -14.05 11.37 4.92
C GLU A 115 -13.53 12.68 4.33
N GLY A 116 -13.34 12.72 3.00
CA GLY A 116 -12.89 13.93 2.31
C GLY A 116 -11.40 14.20 2.39
N GLU A 117 -10.63 13.28 2.95
CA GLU A 117 -9.18 13.39 3.05
C GLU A 117 -8.52 12.19 2.39
N LEU A 118 -7.21 12.30 2.13
CA LEU A 118 -6.42 11.19 1.62
C LEU A 118 -5.80 10.42 2.80
N ALA A 119 -5.84 9.10 2.71
CA ALA A 119 -5.25 8.22 3.70
C ALA A 119 -4.81 6.91 3.05
N GLY A 120 -3.97 6.16 3.72
CA GLY A 120 -3.55 4.88 3.20
C GLY A 120 -2.34 4.30 3.90
N LEU A 121 -1.62 3.49 3.14
CA LEU A 121 -0.44 2.78 3.62
C LEU A 121 0.75 3.05 2.71
N SER A 122 1.93 3.09 3.32
CA SER A 122 3.18 3.13 2.58
C SER A 122 4.03 1.91 2.92
N THR A 123 4.79 1.46 1.97
CA THR A 123 5.77 0.40 2.14
C THR A 123 6.87 0.58 1.10
N LYS A 124 7.75 -0.38 0.99
CA LYS A 124 8.82 -0.36 0.01
C LYS A 124 8.96 -1.72 -0.64
N VAL A 125 9.30 -1.74 -1.91
CA VAL A 125 9.69 -2.95 -2.63
C VAL A 125 11.04 -2.71 -3.31
N VAL A 126 11.81 -3.77 -3.44
CA VAL A 126 13.10 -3.73 -4.14
C VAL A 126 13.00 -4.63 -5.37
N GLU A 127 13.25 -4.05 -6.53
CA GLU A 127 13.20 -4.75 -7.81
C GLU A 127 14.48 -4.43 -8.61
N THR A 128 15.28 -5.43 -8.87
CA THR A 128 16.51 -5.26 -9.65
C THR A 128 16.42 -5.97 -11.01
#